data_b1445505ac7d3f7246bd82b916515663
#
_entry.id   b1445505ac7d3f7246bd82b916515663
#
_cell.length_a   1.000
_cell.length_b   1.000
_cell.length_c   1.000
_cell.angle_alpha   90.00
_cell.angle_beta   90.00
_cell.angle_gamma   90.00
#
_symmetry.space_group_name_H-M   'P 1'
#
loop_
_entity.id
_entity.type
_entity.pdbx_description
1 polymer ?
#
loop_
_entity_poly.entity_id
_entity_poly.type
_entity_poly.pdbx_seq_one_letter_code
_entity_poly.pdbx_strand_id
1 'polypeptide(L)' 'MKKGNLYENNTGSVIKVTSIKNDMVYITYNGRRKPPVAKTNLERWINEGIWVRI' A
#
# COMPACT_ATOMS: atom_id res chain seq x y z
N MET A 1 9.23 1.83 2.19
CA MET A 1 7.93 1.24 2.62
C MET A 1 8.17 0.35 3.82
N LYS A 2 7.36 0.51 4.84
CA LYS A 2 7.53 -0.25 6.08
C LYS A 2 6.18 -0.70 6.59
N LYS A 3 6.17 -1.78 7.36
CA LYS A 3 5.00 -2.24 8.09
C LYS A 3 4.45 -1.08 8.94
N GLY A 4 3.15 -0.87 8.88
CA GLY A 4 2.48 0.19 9.63
C GLY A 4 2.34 1.51 8.87
N ASN A 5 3.01 1.67 7.73
CA ASN A 5 2.86 2.88 6.94
C ASN A 5 1.44 3.01 6.41
N LEU A 6 0.98 4.26 6.34
CA LEU A 6 -0.33 4.59 5.81
C LEU A 6 -0.17 5.40 4.53
N TYR A 7 -1.04 5.11 3.57
CA TYR A 7 -1.10 5.84 2.31
C TYR A 7 -2.53 6.18 1.99
N GLU A 8 -2.72 7.20 1.18
CA GLU A 8 -4.03 7.54 0.64
C GLU A 8 -3.93 7.49 -0.88
N ASN A 9 -4.87 6.82 -1.54
CA ASN A 9 -4.88 6.75 -2.99
C ASN A 9 -5.72 7.87 -3.59
N ASN A 10 -5.78 7.92 -4.92
CA ASN A 10 -6.48 8.98 -5.63
C ASN A 10 -8.01 8.92 -5.50
N THR A 11 -8.55 7.86 -4.90
CA THR A 11 -9.98 7.77 -4.63
C THR A 11 -10.32 8.09 -3.17
N GLY A 12 -9.32 8.47 -2.37
CA GLY A 12 -9.53 8.79 -0.96
C GLY A 12 -9.51 7.61 -0.02
N SER A 13 -9.21 6.40 -0.51
CA SER A 13 -9.10 5.23 0.36
C SER A 13 -7.80 5.27 1.14
N VAL A 14 -7.87 4.86 2.41
CA VAL A 14 -6.69 4.75 3.27
C VAL A 14 -6.16 3.33 3.22
N ILE A 15 -4.89 3.19 2.84
CA ILE A 15 -4.24 1.90 2.71
C ILE A 15 -3.20 1.77 3.82
N LYS A 16 -3.25 0.65 4.54
CA LYS A 16 -2.26 0.34 5.57
C LYS A 16 -1.44 -0.85 5.14
N VAL A 17 -0.12 -0.74 5.28
CA VAL A 17 0.80 -1.85 5.06
C VAL A 17 0.82 -2.68 6.33
N THR A 18 0.31 -3.91 6.26
CA THR A 18 0.23 -4.78 7.44
C THR A 18 1.41 -5.73 7.55
N SER A 19 2.03 -6.08 6.43
CA SER A 19 3.16 -7.02 6.43
C SER A 19 3.89 -6.92 5.10
N ILE A 20 5.19 -7.20 5.11
CA ILE A 20 6.01 -7.28 3.90
C ILE A 20 6.77 -8.59 3.98
N LYS A 21 6.60 -9.46 2.97
CA LYS A 21 7.29 -10.74 2.88
C LYS A 21 7.89 -10.89 1.50
N ASN A 22 9.21 -10.98 1.44
CA ASN A 22 9.94 -11.03 0.17
C ASN A 22 9.52 -9.86 -0.71
N ASP A 23 8.98 -10.13 -1.89
CA ASP A 23 8.55 -9.11 -2.84
C ASP A 23 7.05 -8.83 -2.77
N MET A 24 6.36 -9.34 -1.75
CA MET A 24 4.91 -9.18 -1.62
C MET A 24 4.58 -8.31 -0.43
N VAL A 25 3.62 -7.40 -0.63
CA VAL A 25 3.17 -6.48 0.40
C VAL A 25 1.71 -6.79 0.72
N TYR A 26 1.43 -7.01 1.99
CA TYR A 26 0.07 -7.27 2.47
C TYR A 26 -0.51 -5.95 2.96
N ILE A 27 -1.71 -5.65 2.48
CA ILE A 27 -2.34 -4.35 2.72
C ILE A 27 -3.79 -4.51 3.12
N THR A 28 -4.34 -3.44 3.72
CA THR A 28 -5.77 -3.28 3.94
C THR A 28 -6.21 -1.98 3.30
N TYR A 29 -7.44 -1.96 2.78
CA TYR A 29 -8.10 -0.77 2.26
C TYR A 29 -9.22 -0.38 3.21
N ASN A 30 -9.11 0.77 3.84
CA ASN A 30 -10.11 1.24 4.80
C ASN A 30 -10.42 0.18 5.85
N GLY A 31 -9.38 -0.54 6.30
CA GLY A 31 -9.50 -1.60 7.30
C GLY A 31 -9.87 -2.97 6.77
N ARG A 32 -10.12 -3.10 5.46
CA ARG A 32 -10.49 -4.39 4.87
C ARG A 32 -9.27 -5.04 4.22
N ARG A 33 -9.10 -6.33 4.44
CA ARG A 33 -8.01 -7.09 3.82
C ARG A 33 -8.16 -7.12 2.31
N LYS A 34 -7.01 -6.98 1.64
CA LYS A 34 -6.92 -7.14 0.20
C LYS A 34 -5.88 -8.21 -0.14
N PRO A 35 -5.94 -8.80 -1.34
CA PRO A 35 -4.89 -9.71 -1.78
C PRO A 35 -3.54 -9.01 -1.76
N PRO A 36 -2.44 -9.74 -1.52
CA PRO A 36 -1.12 -9.13 -1.52
C PRO A 36 -0.76 -8.58 -2.90
N VAL A 37 0.04 -7.55 -2.91
CA VAL A 37 0.46 -6.86 -4.14
C VAL A 37 1.97 -6.90 -4.23
N ALA A 38 2.50 -7.05 -5.45
CA ALA A 38 3.93 -7.03 -5.67
C ALA A 38 4.50 -5.69 -5.23
N LYS A 39 5.62 -5.74 -4.50
CA LYS A 39 6.26 -4.54 -3.98
C LYS A 39 6.61 -3.56 -5.09
N THR A 40 7.07 -4.07 -6.24
CA THR A 40 7.40 -3.24 -7.39
C THR A 40 6.21 -2.44 -7.90
N ASN A 41 5.01 -3.03 -7.91
CA ASN A 41 3.80 -2.33 -8.31
C ASN A 41 3.48 -1.19 -7.36
N LEU A 42 3.59 -1.43 -6.04
CA LEU A 42 3.34 -0.40 -5.06
C LEU A 42 4.33 0.74 -5.17
N GLU A 43 5.60 0.42 -5.35
CA GLU A 43 6.63 1.43 -5.50
C GLU A 43 6.37 2.31 -6.73
N ARG A 44 5.90 1.70 -7.82
CA ARG A 44 5.54 2.45 -9.02
C ARG A 44 4.37 3.40 -8.74
N TRP A 45 3.32 2.92 -8.06
CA TRP A 45 2.16 3.75 -7.73
C TRP A 45 2.54 4.92 -6.83
N ILE A 46 3.45 4.69 -5.87
CA ILE A 46 3.95 5.76 -5.00
C ILE A 46 4.74 6.78 -5.83
N ASN A 47 5.61 6.31 -6.72
CA ASN A 47 6.40 7.18 -7.57
C ASN A 47 5.54 8.01 -8.52
N GLU A 48 4.43 7.44 -8.99
CA GLU A 48 3.51 8.12 -9.89
C GLU A 48 2.54 9.05 -9.15
N GLY A 49 2.58 9.08 -7.84
CA GLY A 49 1.69 9.93 -7.05
C GLY A 49 0.28 9.39 -6.89
N ILE A 50 0.02 8.15 -7.32
CA ILE A 50 -1.28 7.51 -7.15
C ILE A 50 -1.52 7.21 -5.67
N TRP A 51 -0.48 6.81 -4.97
CA TRP A 51 -0.50 6.60 -3.52
C TRP A 51 0.41 7.63 -2.86
N VAL A 52 -0.13 8.37 -1.90
CA VAL A 52 0.61 9.39 -1.16
C VAL A 52 0.66 8.98 0.30
N ARG A 53 1.84 9.04 0.89
CA ARG A 53 2.01 8.70 2.28
C ARG A 53 1.38 9.75 3.18
N ILE A 54 0.67 9.31 4.18
CA ILE A 54 0.03 10.20 5.14
C ILE A 54 0.52 9.93 6.56
#